data_09e906da4c47525b633615e3aebb142f
#
_entry.id   09e906da4c47525b633615e3aebb142f
#
_cell.length_a   1.000
_cell.length_b   1.000
_cell.length_c   1.000
_cell.angle_alpha   90.00
_cell.angle_beta   90.00
_cell.angle_gamma   90.00
#
_symmetry.space_group_name_H-M   'P 1'
#
loop_
_entity.id
_entity.type
_entity.pdbx_description
1 polymer ?
#
loop_
_entity_poly.entity_id
_entity_poly.type
_entity_poly.pdbx_seq_one_letter_code
_entity_poly.pdbx_strand_id
1 'polypeptide(L)'
;ALPISRAGAVCFKHGTKREVRSMTGSAEEGRGPSNRQPTRRAQARQGRRRRWVGCVCRPGWHGPSCGVPTLVQYSNLPTKDRLSPRRVPRRLINAININHEFDLLNVRFHELGDVVDVFMVCESNFTAYGDPKPLLFLEMLRNGTYDQIRHKVLYVFLDHFPSGGRQDGWIADDYLRTFLTRDGLRRMVGVRADDIFVINDADEIPARDGLLFLKLFDGWTEPFGFHLRKSLYGFFWKQPGTLEVVAGCTVGMLRSVYEGDGIKLRRREYYLMPSFRQYENATGHILVQWSLGSALHFAGWHCSWCFTPEGIRHKLVSAQNGDFPRWGNYQEKRELSYIRELIQTGGWFDGTLQEYPPADPKEQMYAPKYLLKNFDKYRYILENPYRNEGAESRDLMASNG
;
A
#
# COMPACT_ATOMS: atom_id res chain seq x y z
N ALA A 1 -4.33 -19.34 -0.02
CA ALA A 1 -3.87 -19.65 1.34
C ALA A 1 -4.88 -20.60 1.98
N LEU A 2 -4.59 -21.90 2.01
CA LEU A 2 -5.47 -22.87 2.66
C LEU A 2 -5.28 -22.79 4.18
N PRO A 3 -6.36 -22.85 4.98
CA PRO A 3 -6.25 -22.93 6.43
C PRO A 3 -5.55 -24.24 6.83
N ILE A 4 -4.68 -24.15 7.83
CA ILE A 4 -4.10 -25.34 8.45
C ILE A 4 -5.11 -25.83 9.49
N SER A 5 -5.85 -26.90 9.21
CA SER A 5 -6.70 -27.55 10.21
C SER A 5 -5.88 -28.55 11.00
N ARG A 6 -5.76 -28.36 12.33
CA ARG A 6 -5.26 -29.35 13.28
C ARG A 6 -6.14 -29.34 14.53
N ALA A 7 -6.64 -30.49 14.90
CA ALA A 7 -7.35 -30.74 16.16
C ALA A 7 -8.52 -29.75 16.45
N GLY A 8 -9.30 -29.35 15.45
CA GLY A 8 -10.50 -28.52 15.61
C GLY A 8 -10.30 -27.01 15.57
N ALA A 9 -9.07 -26.49 15.44
CA ALA A 9 -8.80 -25.08 15.21
C ALA A 9 -8.38 -24.84 13.76
N VAL A 10 -9.01 -23.85 13.10
CA VAL A 10 -8.63 -23.39 11.75
C VAL A 10 -7.73 -22.18 11.90
N CYS A 11 -6.44 -22.33 11.56
CA CYS A 11 -5.45 -21.27 11.66
C CYS A 11 -5.07 -20.72 10.29
N PHE A 12 -4.88 -19.41 10.20
CA PHE A 12 -4.46 -18.74 8.98
C PHE A 12 -2.96 -18.97 8.72
N LYS A 13 -2.62 -19.62 7.61
CA LYS A 13 -1.24 -20.08 7.31
C LYS A 13 -0.18 -18.97 7.40
N HIS A 14 -0.46 -17.79 6.88
CA HIS A 14 0.52 -16.68 6.86
C HIS A 14 0.75 -16.07 8.24
N GLY A 15 -0.30 -15.98 9.07
CA GLY A 15 -0.23 -15.39 10.41
C GLY A 15 0.11 -16.34 11.53
N THR A 16 0.23 -17.65 11.28
CA THR A 16 0.42 -18.67 12.32
C THR A 16 1.85 -19.20 12.32
N LYS A 17 2.44 -19.36 13.53
CA LYS A 17 3.68 -20.12 13.73
C LYS A 17 3.41 -21.60 13.46
N ARG A 18 4.42 -22.34 12.99
CA ARG A 18 4.28 -23.79 12.69
C ARG A 18 4.00 -24.65 13.95
N GLU A 19 4.30 -24.15 15.14
CA GLU A 19 4.09 -24.84 16.41
C GLU A 19 2.72 -24.49 16.99
N VAL A 20 1.91 -25.53 17.25
CA VAL A 20 0.67 -25.45 18.01
C VAL A 20 1.04 -25.80 19.46
N ARG A 21 1.12 -24.83 20.36
CA ARG A 21 1.32 -25.11 21.79
C ARG A 21 0.00 -25.56 22.39
N SER A 22 0.01 -26.71 23.12
CA SER A 22 -1.07 -27.05 24.02
C SER A 22 -0.96 -26.17 25.26
N MET A 23 -1.84 -25.20 25.40
CA MET A 23 -1.95 -24.46 26.68
C MET A 23 -2.63 -25.34 27.72
N THR A 24 -1.87 -25.93 28.61
CA THR A 24 -2.37 -26.45 29.89
C THR A 24 -2.51 -25.24 30.81
N GLY A 25 -3.72 -24.76 31.02
CA GLY A 25 -3.98 -23.73 32.02
C GLY A 25 -3.75 -24.32 33.43
N SER A 26 -2.68 -23.93 34.09
CA SER A 26 -2.53 -24.05 35.54
C SER A 26 -3.33 -22.91 36.17
N ALA A 27 -4.52 -23.21 36.68
CA ALA A 27 -5.14 -22.36 37.68
C ALA A 27 -4.39 -22.61 38.97
N GLU A 28 -3.54 -21.68 39.40
CA GLU A 28 -3.05 -21.61 40.76
C GLU A 28 -4.19 -21.13 41.67
N GLU A 29 -4.95 -22.09 42.23
CA GLU A 29 -5.74 -21.83 43.41
C GLU A 29 -4.83 -22.00 44.64
N GLY A 30 -4.50 -20.90 45.29
CA GLY A 30 -3.93 -20.92 46.64
C GLY A 30 -4.90 -21.55 47.63
N ARG A 31 -4.60 -22.76 48.10
CA ARG A 31 -5.20 -23.36 49.30
C ARG A 31 -4.11 -23.82 50.26
N GLY A 32 -4.19 -23.31 51.48
CA GLY A 32 -3.41 -23.76 52.59
C GLY A 32 -3.67 -25.23 52.97
N PRO A 33 -2.83 -25.85 53.81
CA PRO A 33 -2.84 -27.28 54.06
C PRO A 33 -4.02 -27.69 54.96
N SER A 34 -5.00 -28.40 54.42
CA SER A 34 -5.99 -29.12 55.23
C SER A 34 -5.84 -30.62 55.06
N ASN A 35 -5.52 -31.25 56.15
CA ASN A 35 -5.27 -32.66 56.33
C ASN A 35 -6.63 -33.42 56.39
N ARG A 36 -7.16 -33.88 55.23
CA ARG A 36 -8.26 -34.85 55.17
C ARG A 36 -8.05 -35.82 54.03
N GLN A 37 -8.02 -37.13 54.34
CA GLN A 37 -7.91 -38.22 53.38
C GLN A 37 -9.14 -38.25 52.47
N PRO A 38 -8.99 -38.44 51.15
CA PRO A 38 -10.12 -38.48 50.19
C PRO A 38 -10.80 -39.87 50.20
N THR A 39 -12.13 -39.88 50.35
CA THR A 39 -12.97 -41.07 50.23
C THR A 39 -13.04 -41.55 48.78
N ARG A 40 -13.14 -42.89 48.57
CA ARG A 40 -13.12 -43.60 47.25
C ARG A 40 -14.18 -43.16 46.22
N ARG A 41 -15.07 -42.24 46.51
CA ARG A 41 -16.10 -41.72 45.58
C ARG A 41 -15.67 -40.47 44.81
N ALA A 42 -14.51 -39.87 45.10
CA ALA A 42 -14.03 -38.66 44.42
C ALA A 42 -13.20 -38.93 43.12
N GLN A 43 -12.89 -40.21 42.83
CA GLN A 43 -12.03 -40.55 41.68
C GLN A 43 -12.76 -40.70 40.33
N ALA A 44 -14.10 -40.60 40.30
CA ALA A 44 -14.87 -40.82 39.07
C ALA A 44 -15.24 -39.53 38.29
N ARG A 45 -14.78 -38.35 38.72
CA ARG A 45 -15.01 -37.07 38.05
C ARG A 45 -13.71 -36.35 37.65
N GLN A 46 -12.70 -37.05 37.18
CA GLN A 46 -11.66 -36.45 36.35
C GLN A 46 -12.26 -36.21 34.95
N GLY A 47 -13.03 -35.13 34.85
CA GLY A 47 -13.52 -34.65 33.56
C GLY A 47 -12.34 -34.50 32.60
N ARG A 48 -12.42 -35.12 31.43
CA ARG A 48 -11.49 -34.91 30.34
C ARG A 48 -11.26 -33.41 30.18
N ARG A 49 -10.14 -32.88 30.68
CA ARG A 49 -9.69 -31.51 30.37
C ARG A 49 -9.61 -31.43 28.87
N ARG A 50 -10.56 -30.74 28.24
CA ARG A 50 -10.50 -30.44 26.82
C ARG A 50 -9.21 -29.66 26.58
N ARG A 51 -8.25 -30.29 25.91
CA ARG A 51 -7.06 -29.61 25.45
C ARG A 51 -7.51 -28.54 24.46
N TRP A 52 -7.47 -27.28 24.85
CA TRP A 52 -7.63 -26.18 23.94
C TRP A 52 -6.40 -26.09 23.04
N VAL A 53 -6.60 -26.31 21.73
CA VAL A 53 -5.55 -26.13 20.72
C VAL A 53 -5.84 -24.81 20.05
N GLY A 54 -5.09 -23.77 20.40
CA GLY A 54 -5.21 -22.45 19.80
C GLY A 54 -4.12 -22.19 18.74
N CYS A 55 -4.36 -21.24 17.85
CA CYS A 55 -3.35 -20.77 16.91
C CYS A 55 -2.33 -19.89 17.65
N VAL A 56 -1.03 -20.06 17.37
CA VAL A 56 0.04 -19.18 17.87
C VAL A 56 0.40 -18.21 16.76
N CYS A 57 0.09 -16.92 16.96
CA CYS A 57 0.30 -15.91 15.92
C CYS A 57 1.77 -15.53 15.78
N ARG A 58 2.16 -15.25 14.55
CA ARG A 58 3.43 -14.59 14.23
C ARG A 58 3.36 -13.12 14.65
N PRO A 59 4.50 -12.46 14.90
CA PRO A 59 4.51 -11.00 15.04
C PRO A 59 3.79 -10.33 13.86
N GLY A 60 2.97 -9.33 14.16
CA GLY A 60 2.19 -8.62 13.15
C GLY A 60 0.84 -9.25 12.80
N TRP A 61 0.43 -10.36 13.45
CA TRP A 61 -0.84 -11.03 13.23
C TRP A 61 -1.63 -11.25 14.52
N HIS A 62 -2.94 -11.12 14.45
CA HIS A 62 -3.86 -11.08 15.59
C HIS A 62 -5.10 -11.95 15.36
N GLY A 63 -5.90 -12.07 16.43
CA GLY A 63 -7.17 -12.80 16.45
C GLY A 63 -7.00 -14.30 16.68
N PRO A 64 -8.09 -15.02 16.98
CA PRO A 64 -8.08 -16.44 17.36
C PRO A 64 -7.53 -17.37 16.28
N SER A 65 -7.67 -17.00 15.01
CA SER A 65 -7.14 -17.72 13.85
C SER A 65 -5.83 -17.14 13.31
N CYS A 66 -5.28 -16.08 13.91
CA CYS A 66 -4.12 -15.34 13.42
C CYS A 66 -4.32 -14.79 11.99
N GLY A 67 -5.55 -14.40 11.64
CA GLY A 67 -5.90 -13.93 10.30
C GLY A 67 -5.96 -12.42 10.13
N VAL A 68 -5.85 -11.65 11.22
CA VAL A 68 -5.97 -10.19 11.21
C VAL A 68 -4.57 -9.56 11.33
N PRO A 69 -4.07 -8.86 10.29
CA PRO A 69 -2.79 -8.17 10.37
C PRO A 69 -2.87 -6.93 11.26
N THR A 70 -1.74 -6.50 11.83
CA THR A 70 -1.62 -5.33 12.71
C THR A 70 -2.27 -4.07 12.12
N LEU A 71 -2.07 -3.83 10.84
CA LEU A 71 -2.65 -2.66 10.16
C LEU A 71 -4.18 -2.69 10.06
N VAL A 72 -4.83 -3.86 10.18
CA VAL A 72 -6.29 -3.99 10.31
C VAL A 72 -6.70 -3.94 11.77
N GLN A 73 -5.97 -4.58 12.65
CA GLN A 73 -6.25 -4.58 14.10
C GLN A 73 -6.33 -3.15 14.66
N TYR A 74 -5.42 -2.26 14.23
CA TYR A 74 -5.35 -0.87 14.68
C TYR A 74 -5.94 0.14 13.70
N SER A 75 -6.71 -0.32 12.71
CA SER A 75 -7.48 0.52 11.80
C SER A 75 -8.77 1.05 12.45
N ASN A 76 -9.45 1.95 11.77
CA ASN A 76 -10.77 2.44 12.13
C ASN A 76 -11.93 1.60 11.58
N LEU A 77 -11.68 0.35 11.13
CA LEU A 77 -12.72 -0.55 10.63
C LEU A 77 -13.81 -0.77 11.70
N PRO A 78 -15.09 -0.43 11.42
CA PRO A 78 -16.15 -0.50 12.42
C PRO A 78 -16.66 -1.92 12.65
N THR A 79 -16.44 -2.85 11.74
CA THR A 79 -17.00 -4.21 11.71
C THR A 79 -15.98 -5.30 12.03
N LYS A 80 -14.98 -5.02 12.87
CA LYS A 80 -13.93 -6.00 13.22
C LYS A 80 -14.47 -7.28 13.84
N ASP A 81 -15.59 -7.22 14.53
CA ASP A 81 -16.31 -8.34 15.15
C ASP A 81 -17.02 -9.25 14.12
N ARG A 82 -17.22 -8.77 12.90
CA ARG A 82 -17.90 -9.49 11.80
C ARG A 82 -16.95 -10.16 10.81
N LEU A 83 -15.65 -10.04 11.03
CA LEU A 83 -14.63 -10.57 10.13
C LEU A 83 -14.69 -12.10 10.07
N SER A 84 -14.78 -12.65 8.88
CA SER A 84 -14.79 -14.09 8.65
C SER A 84 -13.97 -14.49 7.43
N PRO A 85 -13.24 -15.63 7.47
CA PRO A 85 -12.45 -16.10 6.35
C PRO A 85 -13.33 -16.58 5.20
N ARG A 86 -12.97 -16.23 3.98
CA ARG A 86 -13.64 -16.68 2.76
C ARG A 86 -13.21 -18.09 2.36
N ARG A 87 -14.15 -18.84 1.79
CA ARG A 87 -13.85 -20.12 1.14
C ARG A 87 -13.16 -19.93 -0.22
N VAL A 88 -13.62 -18.94 -0.99
CA VAL A 88 -13.09 -18.57 -2.31
C VAL A 88 -12.50 -17.17 -2.22
N PRO A 89 -11.20 -17.00 -2.47
CA PRO A 89 -10.57 -15.69 -2.47
C PRO A 89 -11.20 -14.74 -3.51
N ARG A 90 -11.23 -13.44 -3.20
CA ARG A 90 -11.51 -12.43 -4.21
C ARG A 90 -10.34 -12.32 -5.18
N ARG A 91 -10.60 -11.95 -6.42
CA ARG A 91 -9.57 -11.47 -7.33
C ARG A 91 -9.26 -10.02 -6.97
N LEU A 92 -7.98 -9.66 -7.00
CA LEU A 92 -7.50 -8.32 -6.68
C LEU A 92 -6.89 -7.67 -7.92
N ILE A 93 -7.44 -6.54 -8.31
CA ILE A 93 -7.02 -5.70 -9.43
C ILE A 93 -6.32 -4.47 -8.84
N ASN A 94 -5.05 -4.25 -9.19
CA ASN A 94 -4.34 -3.03 -8.83
C ASN A 94 -4.14 -2.17 -10.07
N ALA A 95 -4.81 -1.04 -10.12
CA ALA A 95 -4.75 -0.07 -11.21
C ALA A 95 -3.72 1.01 -10.90
N ILE A 96 -2.82 1.28 -11.86
CA ILE A 96 -1.64 2.11 -11.69
C ILE A 96 -1.42 2.93 -12.95
N ASN A 97 -1.18 4.23 -12.81
CA ASN A 97 -0.63 5.06 -13.86
C ASN A 97 0.90 5.12 -13.74
N ILE A 98 1.62 5.04 -14.86
CA ILE A 98 3.08 5.06 -14.89
C ILE A 98 3.59 6.13 -15.87
N ASN A 99 4.61 6.87 -15.46
CA ASN A 99 5.36 7.72 -16.34
C ASN A 99 6.82 7.26 -16.44
N HIS A 100 7.60 7.37 -15.35
CA HIS A 100 8.99 6.94 -15.28
C HIS A 100 9.38 6.37 -13.90
N GLU A 101 8.40 6.06 -13.04
CA GLU A 101 8.59 5.49 -11.70
C GLU A 101 8.93 3.99 -11.76
N PHE A 102 9.82 3.57 -12.67
CA PHE A 102 10.06 2.14 -12.95
C PHE A 102 10.67 1.37 -11.79
N ASP A 103 11.53 2.00 -10.97
CA ASP A 103 12.07 1.33 -9.80
C ASP A 103 10.99 1.07 -8.75
N LEU A 104 10.09 2.03 -8.49
CA LEU A 104 8.96 1.84 -7.58
C LEU A 104 7.93 0.85 -8.14
N LEU A 105 7.70 0.84 -9.46
CA LEU A 105 6.87 -0.16 -10.12
C LEU A 105 7.46 -1.57 -9.99
N ASN A 106 8.77 -1.71 -10.18
CA ASN A 106 9.46 -2.99 -9.98
C ASN A 106 9.34 -3.47 -8.52
N VAL A 107 9.53 -2.58 -7.57
CA VAL A 107 9.31 -2.87 -6.13
C VAL A 107 7.88 -3.35 -5.89
N ARG A 108 6.88 -2.65 -6.42
CA ARG A 108 5.46 -3.02 -6.31
C ARG A 108 5.20 -4.41 -6.86
N PHE A 109 5.74 -4.76 -8.03
CA PHE A 109 5.56 -6.08 -8.62
C PHE A 109 6.15 -7.19 -7.75
N HIS A 110 7.29 -6.97 -7.12
CA HIS A 110 7.90 -7.93 -6.21
C HIS A 110 7.22 -8.02 -4.84
N GLU A 111 6.75 -6.90 -4.28
CA GLU A 111 6.04 -6.88 -2.99
C GLU A 111 4.63 -7.49 -3.10
N LEU A 112 3.93 -7.24 -4.19
CA LEU A 112 2.51 -7.54 -4.33
C LEU A 112 2.19 -8.66 -5.31
N GLY A 113 3.18 -9.16 -6.06
CA GLY A 113 2.97 -10.09 -7.17
C GLY A 113 2.32 -11.43 -6.80
N ASP A 114 2.42 -11.86 -5.54
CA ASP A 114 1.77 -13.09 -5.05
C ASP A 114 0.33 -12.86 -4.53
N VAL A 115 -0.08 -11.60 -4.32
CA VAL A 115 -1.40 -11.23 -3.80
C VAL A 115 -2.28 -10.64 -4.90
N VAL A 116 -1.73 -9.78 -5.75
CA VAL A 116 -2.43 -9.14 -6.87
C VAL A 116 -2.61 -10.16 -7.99
N ASP A 117 -3.83 -10.23 -8.52
CA ASP A 117 -4.16 -11.12 -9.64
C ASP A 117 -4.01 -10.41 -11.00
N VAL A 118 -4.29 -9.09 -11.04
CA VAL A 118 -4.14 -8.27 -12.24
C VAL A 118 -3.54 -6.91 -11.87
N PHE A 119 -2.41 -6.58 -12.48
CA PHE A 119 -1.86 -5.23 -12.52
C PHE A 119 -2.36 -4.55 -13.79
N MET A 120 -3.24 -3.58 -13.64
CA MET A 120 -3.75 -2.76 -14.73
C MET A 120 -2.89 -1.51 -14.81
N VAL A 121 -2.01 -1.41 -15.80
CA VAL A 121 -0.99 -0.36 -15.87
C VAL A 121 -1.24 0.51 -17.09
N CYS A 122 -1.48 1.81 -16.87
CA CYS A 122 -1.67 2.80 -17.93
C CYS A 122 -0.37 3.56 -18.18
N GLU A 123 0.01 3.61 -19.48
CA GLU A 123 1.09 4.41 -20.00
C GLU A 123 0.58 5.27 -21.16
N SER A 124 1.06 6.52 -21.26
CA SER A 124 0.78 7.40 -22.38
C SER A 124 2.05 7.68 -23.18
N ASN A 125 1.91 7.94 -24.48
CA ASN A 125 2.98 8.47 -25.35
C ASN A 125 3.07 10.00 -25.32
N PHE A 126 2.37 10.64 -24.38
CA PHE A 126 2.44 12.08 -24.11
C PHE A 126 2.68 12.36 -22.64
N THR A 127 3.38 13.45 -22.35
CA THR A 127 3.44 14.05 -21.01
C THR A 127 2.09 14.70 -20.65
N ALA A 128 1.90 15.04 -19.39
CA ALA A 128 0.72 15.82 -18.98
C ALA A 128 0.64 17.21 -19.63
N TYR A 129 1.76 17.74 -20.16
CA TYR A 129 1.79 18.95 -20.98
C TYR A 129 1.42 18.74 -22.44
N GLY A 130 1.28 17.48 -22.88
CA GLY A 130 1.01 17.14 -24.27
C GLY A 130 2.27 17.01 -25.14
N ASP A 131 3.46 17.01 -24.54
CA ASP A 131 4.70 16.78 -25.28
C ASP A 131 4.90 15.27 -25.52
N PRO A 132 5.34 14.85 -26.72
CA PRO A 132 5.57 13.44 -27.01
C PRO A 132 6.63 12.82 -26.08
N LYS A 133 6.40 11.57 -25.67
CA LYS A 133 7.37 10.78 -24.90
C LYS A 133 7.38 9.32 -25.34
N PRO A 134 8.50 8.59 -25.15
CA PRO A 134 8.58 7.18 -25.48
C PRO A 134 7.71 6.32 -24.56
N LEU A 135 7.28 5.14 -25.05
CA LEU A 135 6.55 4.11 -24.31
C LEU A 135 7.53 3.16 -23.64
N LEU A 136 8.21 3.63 -22.59
CA LEU A 136 9.27 2.87 -21.92
C LEU A 136 8.77 1.62 -21.21
N PHE A 137 7.58 1.66 -20.59
CA PHE A 137 7.01 0.49 -19.96
C PHE A 137 6.66 -0.60 -20.98
N LEU A 138 6.09 -0.21 -22.12
CA LEU A 138 5.83 -1.14 -23.22
C LEU A 138 7.12 -1.80 -23.73
N GLU A 139 8.19 -1.01 -23.89
CA GLU A 139 9.52 -1.53 -24.25
C GLU A 139 10.05 -2.53 -23.24
N MET A 140 9.93 -2.22 -21.94
CA MET A 140 10.33 -3.12 -20.85
C MET A 140 9.51 -4.42 -20.82
N LEU A 141 8.21 -4.36 -21.16
CA LEU A 141 7.39 -5.56 -21.32
C LEU A 141 7.81 -6.40 -22.54
N ARG A 142 8.26 -5.76 -23.62
CA ARG A 142 8.69 -6.45 -24.85
C ARG A 142 10.08 -7.10 -24.71
N ASN A 143 11.00 -6.43 -24.04
CA ASN A 143 12.38 -6.90 -23.86
C ASN A 143 12.57 -7.92 -22.72
N GLY A 144 11.49 -8.33 -22.04
CA GLY A 144 11.53 -9.35 -20.99
C GLY A 144 11.86 -8.85 -19.59
N THR A 145 12.03 -7.54 -19.36
CA THR A 145 12.33 -6.98 -18.03
C THR A 145 11.33 -7.43 -16.96
N TYR A 146 10.07 -7.64 -17.33
CA TYR A 146 8.99 -8.01 -16.44
C TYR A 146 8.37 -9.38 -16.76
N ASP A 147 9.11 -10.31 -17.36
CA ASP A 147 8.59 -11.63 -17.76
C ASP A 147 7.96 -12.41 -16.60
N GLN A 148 8.54 -12.30 -15.38
CA GLN A 148 8.05 -12.98 -14.19
C GLN A 148 6.64 -12.54 -13.78
N ILE A 149 6.19 -11.33 -14.17
CA ILE A 149 4.89 -10.77 -13.80
C ILE A 149 3.98 -10.46 -15.01
N ARG A 150 4.52 -10.54 -16.23
CA ARG A 150 3.85 -10.16 -17.49
C ARG A 150 2.48 -10.83 -17.66
N HIS A 151 2.35 -12.08 -17.21
CA HIS A 151 1.08 -12.83 -17.27
C HIS A 151 -0.04 -12.25 -16.40
N LYS A 152 0.27 -11.30 -15.51
CA LYS A 152 -0.68 -10.56 -14.66
C LYS A 152 -0.84 -9.11 -15.09
N VAL A 153 -0.13 -8.63 -16.10
CA VAL A 153 -0.18 -7.24 -16.53
C VAL A 153 -1.23 -7.05 -17.62
N LEU A 154 -2.20 -6.18 -17.35
CA LEU A 154 -3.10 -5.61 -18.33
C LEU A 154 -2.56 -4.22 -18.71
N TYR A 155 -1.91 -4.14 -19.87
CA TYR A 155 -1.36 -2.89 -20.39
C TYR A 155 -2.48 -2.04 -21.00
N VAL A 156 -2.61 -0.79 -20.54
CA VAL A 156 -3.58 0.20 -21.02
C VAL A 156 -2.82 1.34 -21.67
N PHE A 157 -3.06 1.57 -22.95
CA PHE A 157 -2.40 2.62 -23.72
C PHE A 157 -3.31 3.84 -23.86
N LEU A 158 -2.80 5.00 -23.46
CA LEU A 158 -3.47 6.29 -23.59
C LEU A 158 -2.72 7.14 -24.64
N ASP A 159 -3.38 7.43 -25.75
CA ASP A 159 -2.82 8.13 -26.91
C ASP A 159 -3.10 9.64 -26.94
N HIS A 160 -3.87 10.16 -25.99
CA HIS A 160 -4.22 11.57 -25.94
C HIS A 160 -4.61 12.04 -24.53
N PHE A 161 -4.42 13.33 -24.28
CA PHE A 161 -4.98 14.01 -23.12
C PHE A 161 -5.98 15.09 -23.55
N PRO A 162 -6.94 15.47 -22.70
CA PRO A 162 -7.76 16.65 -22.92
C PRO A 162 -6.89 17.91 -23.00
N SER A 163 -7.38 18.93 -23.67
CA SER A 163 -6.76 20.26 -23.68
C SER A 163 -6.77 20.88 -22.27
N GLY A 164 -5.81 21.77 -22.00
CA GLY A 164 -5.75 22.49 -20.71
C GLY A 164 -4.72 21.95 -19.71
N GLY A 165 -4.02 20.86 -20.00
CA GLY A 165 -3.01 20.29 -19.10
C GLY A 165 -1.83 21.22 -18.78
N ARG A 166 -1.53 22.19 -19.67
CA ARG A 166 -0.51 23.22 -19.40
C ARG A 166 -0.98 24.24 -18.35
N GLN A 167 -2.27 24.55 -18.31
CA GLN A 167 -2.88 25.47 -17.37
C GLN A 167 -3.18 24.79 -16.04
N ASP A 168 -3.73 23.58 -16.08
CA ASP A 168 -4.06 22.77 -14.90
C ASP A 168 -3.66 21.32 -15.11
N GLY A 169 -2.62 20.87 -14.38
CA GLY A 169 -2.11 19.50 -14.44
C GLY A 169 -3.08 18.43 -13.93
N TRP A 170 -4.05 18.83 -13.12
CA TRP A 170 -5.07 17.90 -12.65
C TRP A 170 -5.99 17.42 -13.77
N ILE A 171 -6.17 18.20 -14.85
CA ILE A 171 -6.95 17.79 -16.01
C ILE A 171 -6.39 16.50 -16.62
N ALA A 172 -5.08 16.47 -16.89
CA ALA A 172 -4.42 15.28 -17.45
C ALA A 172 -4.36 14.13 -16.44
N ASP A 173 -4.08 14.44 -15.19
CA ASP A 173 -3.94 13.48 -14.11
C ASP A 173 -5.26 12.76 -13.78
N ASP A 174 -6.37 13.49 -13.71
CA ASP A 174 -7.71 12.94 -13.51
C ASP A 174 -8.18 12.13 -14.72
N TYR A 175 -7.93 12.64 -15.94
CA TYR A 175 -8.31 11.94 -17.16
C TYR A 175 -7.60 10.59 -17.27
N LEU A 176 -6.32 10.53 -16.93
CA LEU A 176 -5.54 9.31 -16.97
C LEU A 176 -6.13 8.24 -16.03
N ARG A 177 -6.55 8.61 -14.81
CA ARG A 177 -7.19 7.66 -13.87
C ARG A 177 -8.56 7.22 -14.36
N THR A 178 -9.36 8.11 -14.92
CA THR A 178 -10.66 7.79 -15.55
C THR A 178 -10.47 6.81 -16.70
N PHE A 179 -9.55 7.11 -17.62
CA PHE A 179 -9.26 6.27 -18.79
C PHE A 179 -8.73 4.90 -18.38
N LEU A 180 -7.73 4.85 -17.49
CA LEU A 180 -7.18 3.61 -16.91
C LEU A 180 -8.29 2.70 -16.39
N THR A 181 -9.21 3.24 -15.61
CA THR A 181 -10.28 2.47 -14.98
C THR A 181 -11.29 1.97 -16.01
N ARG A 182 -11.80 2.85 -16.83
CA ARG A 182 -12.88 2.52 -17.81
C ARG A 182 -12.39 1.60 -18.91
N ASP A 183 -11.27 1.90 -19.53
CA ASP A 183 -10.71 1.07 -20.60
C ASP A 183 -10.18 -0.25 -20.07
N GLY A 184 -9.48 -0.23 -18.95
CA GLY A 184 -8.95 -1.44 -18.32
C GLY A 184 -10.06 -2.41 -17.91
N LEU A 185 -11.10 -1.96 -17.21
CA LEU A 185 -12.22 -2.83 -16.80
C LEU A 185 -13.02 -3.36 -17.99
N ARG A 186 -13.15 -2.59 -19.09
CA ARG A 186 -13.81 -3.04 -20.32
C ARG A 186 -13.07 -4.19 -20.97
N ARG A 187 -11.76 -4.24 -20.87
CA ARG A 187 -10.88 -5.27 -21.47
C ARG A 187 -10.74 -6.51 -20.61
N MET A 188 -11.18 -6.47 -19.37
CA MET A 188 -11.12 -7.63 -18.46
C MET A 188 -12.29 -8.58 -18.69
N VAL A 189 -11.99 -9.88 -18.80
CA VAL A 189 -12.99 -10.94 -18.91
C VAL A 189 -13.35 -11.53 -17.54
N GLY A 190 -14.63 -11.84 -17.34
CA GLY A 190 -15.10 -12.53 -16.15
C GLY A 190 -14.91 -11.73 -14.85
N VAL A 191 -15.07 -10.41 -14.90
CA VAL A 191 -15.02 -9.54 -13.72
C VAL A 191 -16.25 -9.80 -12.85
N ARG A 192 -16.02 -10.10 -11.57
CA ARG A 192 -17.08 -10.35 -10.58
C ARG A 192 -17.37 -9.09 -9.77
N ALA A 193 -18.59 -8.95 -9.27
CA ALA A 193 -18.95 -7.81 -8.43
C ALA A 193 -18.13 -7.76 -7.12
N ASP A 194 -17.75 -8.93 -6.59
CA ASP A 194 -16.95 -9.04 -5.36
C ASP A 194 -15.41 -8.98 -5.59
N ASP A 195 -14.93 -8.84 -6.82
CA ASP A 195 -13.52 -8.56 -7.08
C ASP A 195 -13.13 -7.22 -6.45
N ILE A 196 -11.91 -7.14 -5.93
CA ILE A 196 -11.38 -5.92 -5.31
C ILE A 196 -10.70 -5.08 -6.38
N PHE A 197 -11.05 -3.81 -6.44
CA PHE A 197 -10.37 -2.79 -7.24
C PHE A 197 -9.61 -1.83 -6.33
N VAL A 198 -8.32 -1.64 -6.59
CA VAL A 198 -7.45 -0.69 -5.87
C VAL A 198 -6.74 0.18 -6.90
N ILE A 199 -6.90 1.49 -6.80
CA ILE A 199 -6.22 2.46 -7.65
C ILE A 199 -5.21 3.26 -6.82
N ASN A 200 -3.94 3.21 -7.24
CA ASN A 200 -2.82 3.90 -6.58
C ASN A 200 -1.94 4.57 -7.62
N ASP A 201 -1.30 5.66 -7.23
CA ASP A 201 -0.22 6.24 -8.02
C ASP A 201 1.03 5.34 -7.94
N ALA A 202 1.95 5.48 -8.89
CA ALA A 202 3.12 4.60 -8.98
C ALA A 202 4.00 4.66 -7.72
N ASP A 203 4.01 5.79 -7.03
CA ASP A 203 4.75 6.05 -5.79
C ASP A 203 3.99 5.71 -4.49
N GLU A 204 2.74 5.21 -4.60
CA GLU A 204 1.89 4.75 -3.49
C GLU A 204 1.84 3.21 -3.45
N ILE A 205 2.63 2.55 -2.62
CA ILE A 205 2.71 1.08 -2.54
C ILE A 205 1.96 0.58 -1.31
N PRO A 206 0.79 -0.08 -1.46
CA PRO A 206 0.06 -0.67 -0.33
C PRO A 206 0.85 -1.81 0.32
N ALA A 207 0.66 -2.00 1.62
CA ALA A 207 1.23 -3.15 2.30
C ALA A 207 0.55 -4.46 1.87
N ARG A 208 1.37 -5.45 1.50
CA ARG A 208 0.94 -6.77 1.04
C ARG A 208 -0.07 -7.45 1.98
N ASP A 209 0.16 -7.40 3.28
CA ASP A 209 -0.68 -8.09 4.25
C ASP A 209 -2.09 -7.49 4.36
N GLY A 210 -2.24 -6.18 4.09
CA GLY A 210 -3.54 -5.52 3.97
C GLY A 210 -4.32 -6.00 2.76
N LEU A 211 -3.68 -6.07 1.61
CA LEU A 211 -4.30 -6.58 0.38
C LEU A 211 -4.66 -8.06 0.52
N LEU A 212 -3.79 -8.85 1.15
CA LEU A 212 -4.06 -10.26 1.43
C LEU A 212 -5.27 -10.44 2.35
N PHE A 213 -5.41 -9.60 3.38
CA PHE A 213 -6.57 -9.59 4.26
C PHE A 213 -7.86 -9.29 3.49
N LEU A 214 -7.91 -8.22 2.71
CA LEU A 214 -9.06 -7.85 1.89
C LEU A 214 -9.49 -8.99 0.94
N LYS A 215 -8.50 -9.67 0.35
CA LYS A 215 -8.71 -10.79 -0.57
C LYS A 215 -9.34 -12.01 0.11
N LEU A 216 -9.01 -12.29 1.37
CA LEU A 216 -9.29 -13.55 2.06
C LEU A 216 -10.38 -13.46 3.12
N PHE A 217 -10.84 -12.26 3.49
CA PHE A 217 -11.83 -12.06 4.54
C PHE A 217 -13.06 -11.31 4.04
N ASP A 218 -14.20 -11.68 4.59
CA ASP A 218 -15.47 -10.93 4.54
C ASP A 218 -15.67 -10.14 5.83
N GLY A 219 -16.69 -9.26 5.85
CA GLY A 219 -17.10 -8.50 7.01
C GLY A 219 -16.49 -7.11 7.13
N TRP A 220 -15.59 -6.71 6.22
CA TRP A 220 -15.14 -5.32 6.13
C TRP A 220 -16.11 -4.47 5.30
N THR A 221 -16.10 -3.16 5.56
CA THR A 221 -16.94 -2.17 4.86
C THR A 221 -16.19 -1.52 3.69
N GLU A 222 -16.90 -0.77 2.86
CA GLU A 222 -16.34 -0.06 1.71
C GLU A 222 -16.96 1.35 1.55
N PRO A 223 -16.25 2.32 0.94
CA PRO A 223 -14.92 2.19 0.34
C PRO A 223 -13.82 2.12 1.41
N PHE A 224 -12.59 1.76 1.00
CA PHE A 224 -11.46 1.73 1.91
C PHE A 224 -10.26 2.52 1.39
N GLY A 225 -9.45 2.97 2.35
CA GLY A 225 -8.21 3.69 2.10
C GLY A 225 -7.00 3.04 2.79
N PHE A 226 -5.88 3.74 2.70
CA PHE A 226 -4.62 3.33 3.31
C PHE A 226 -3.98 4.52 4.03
N HIS A 227 -3.46 4.29 5.24
CA HIS A 227 -2.53 5.19 5.90
C HIS A 227 -1.10 4.86 5.43
N LEU A 228 -0.60 5.60 4.46
CA LEU A 228 0.72 5.38 3.89
C LEU A 228 1.78 6.18 4.64
N ARG A 229 2.94 5.56 4.93
CA ARG A 229 4.12 6.26 5.44
C ARG A 229 4.63 7.21 4.37
N LYS A 230 4.70 8.49 4.69
CA LYS A 230 5.17 9.53 3.78
C LYS A 230 6.70 9.60 3.81
N SER A 231 7.30 9.59 2.64
CA SER A 231 8.73 9.80 2.43
C SER A 231 8.97 10.74 1.27
N LEU A 232 10.11 11.48 1.30
CA LEU A 232 10.49 12.48 0.31
C LEU A 232 11.89 12.17 -0.20
N TYR A 233 12.11 12.18 -1.51
CA TYR A 233 13.36 11.87 -2.22
C TYR A 233 13.94 10.47 -1.97
N GLY A 234 13.55 9.82 -0.89
CA GLY A 234 13.96 8.50 -0.46
C GLY A 234 13.31 8.15 0.88
N PHE A 235 13.44 6.89 1.30
CA PHE A 235 12.85 6.42 2.55
C PHE A 235 13.54 7.00 3.80
N PHE A 236 14.72 7.60 3.61
CA PHE A 236 15.51 8.26 4.64
C PHE A 236 14.93 9.61 5.11
N TRP A 237 14.09 10.29 4.33
CA TRP A 237 13.35 11.46 4.77
C TRP A 237 11.88 11.10 5.03
N LYS A 238 11.55 10.85 6.30
CA LYS A 238 10.17 10.61 6.73
C LYS A 238 9.48 11.93 6.97
N GLN A 239 8.37 12.13 6.29
CA GLN A 239 7.51 13.29 6.53
C GLN A 239 6.52 13.01 7.68
N PRO A 240 6.03 14.05 8.40
CA PRO A 240 5.10 13.89 9.49
C PRO A 240 3.73 13.36 9.04
N GLY A 241 3.04 12.67 9.95
CA GLY A 241 1.72 12.11 9.70
C GLY A 241 1.73 10.94 8.69
N THR A 242 0.62 10.77 8.02
CA THR A 242 0.42 9.78 6.96
C THR A 242 -0.21 10.44 5.76
N LEU A 243 -0.02 9.85 4.57
CA LEU A 243 -0.91 10.10 3.46
C LEU A 243 -2.09 9.13 3.61
N GLU A 244 -3.26 9.65 3.93
CA GLU A 244 -4.49 8.88 3.94
C GLU A 244 -5.21 9.07 2.61
N VAL A 245 -5.40 7.97 1.88
CA VAL A 245 -5.97 7.99 0.55
C VAL A 245 -7.05 6.92 0.42
N VAL A 246 -8.26 7.33 0.06
CA VAL A 246 -9.31 6.40 -0.37
C VAL A 246 -8.92 5.86 -1.73
N ALA A 247 -8.68 4.57 -1.82
CA ALA A 247 -8.09 3.98 -3.01
C ALA A 247 -8.76 2.68 -3.46
N GLY A 248 -9.72 2.12 -2.70
CA GLY A 248 -10.26 0.81 -3.03
C GLY A 248 -11.71 0.58 -2.64
N CYS A 249 -12.35 -0.30 -3.41
CA CYS A 249 -13.69 -0.82 -3.15
C CYS A 249 -13.87 -2.14 -3.93
N THR A 250 -15.04 -2.76 -3.82
CA THR A 250 -15.41 -3.85 -4.74
C THR A 250 -15.72 -3.29 -6.15
N VAL A 251 -15.56 -4.12 -7.18
CA VAL A 251 -15.95 -3.72 -8.55
C VAL A 251 -17.48 -3.46 -8.61
N GLY A 252 -18.27 -4.13 -7.79
CA GLY A 252 -19.69 -3.86 -7.65
C GLY A 252 -19.97 -2.41 -7.23
N MET A 253 -19.31 -1.96 -6.15
CA MET A 253 -19.41 -0.56 -5.70
C MET A 253 -18.85 0.41 -6.73
N LEU A 254 -17.68 0.10 -7.30
CA LEU A 254 -17.06 0.96 -8.32
C LEU A 254 -18.00 1.24 -9.49
N ARG A 255 -18.69 0.20 -10.01
CA ARG A 255 -19.62 0.34 -11.12
C ARG A 255 -20.92 1.02 -10.73
N SER A 256 -21.50 0.63 -9.59
CA SER A 256 -22.83 1.08 -9.19
C SER A 256 -22.84 2.45 -8.52
N VAL A 257 -21.82 2.78 -7.71
CA VAL A 257 -21.74 4.05 -6.99
C VAL A 257 -20.86 5.05 -7.74
N TYR A 258 -19.66 4.64 -8.17
CA TYR A 258 -18.69 5.54 -8.79
C TYR A 258 -18.73 5.51 -10.34
N GLU A 259 -19.75 4.91 -10.95
CA GLU A 259 -19.97 4.88 -12.41
C GLU A 259 -18.80 4.28 -13.20
N GLY A 260 -18.05 3.35 -12.58
CA GLY A 260 -16.88 2.73 -13.17
C GLY A 260 -15.69 3.66 -13.31
N ASP A 261 -15.60 4.71 -12.51
CA ASP A 261 -14.58 5.76 -12.62
C ASP A 261 -13.71 5.83 -11.36
N GLY A 262 -12.40 5.49 -11.53
CA GLY A 262 -11.45 5.46 -10.42
C GLY A 262 -11.15 6.84 -9.82
N ILE A 263 -11.28 7.94 -10.59
CA ILE A 263 -11.08 9.28 -10.03
C ILE A 263 -12.24 9.68 -9.11
N LYS A 264 -13.47 9.22 -9.39
CA LYS A 264 -14.59 9.43 -8.48
C LYS A 264 -14.36 8.70 -7.16
N LEU A 265 -13.83 7.47 -7.18
CA LEU A 265 -13.42 6.76 -5.97
C LEU A 265 -12.35 7.52 -5.19
N ARG A 266 -11.38 8.13 -5.85
CA ARG A 266 -10.28 8.87 -5.22
C ARG A 266 -10.67 10.23 -4.65
N ARG A 267 -11.65 10.93 -5.27
CA ARG A 267 -11.95 12.34 -5.02
C ARG A 267 -13.40 12.64 -4.63
N ARG A 268 -14.30 11.66 -4.70
CA ARG A 268 -15.70 11.88 -4.38
C ARG A 268 -16.11 11.05 -3.18
N GLU A 269 -16.73 11.68 -2.25
CA GLU A 269 -17.35 11.01 -1.12
C GLU A 269 -18.54 10.18 -1.61
N TYR A 270 -18.59 8.90 -1.26
CA TYR A 270 -19.58 7.96 -1.78
C TYR A 270 -21.03 8.40 -1.46
N TYR A 271 -21.26 9.03 -0.31
CA TYR A 271 -22.60 9.49 0.09
C TYR A 271 -23.13 10.67 -0.73
N LEU A 272 -22.25 11.38 -1.47
CA LEU A 272 -22.64 12.41 -2.45
C LEU A 272 -23.02 11.81 -3.81
N MET A 273 -22.76 10.52 -4.03
CA MET A 273 -23.04 9.87 -5.30
C MET A 273 -24.52 9.47 -5.37
N PRO A 274 -25.21 9.73 -6.51
CA PRO A 274 -26.67 9.53 -6.60
C PRO A 274 -27.15 8.11 -6.31
N SER A 275 -26.34 7.11 -6.65
CA SER A 275 -26.71 5.68 -6.58
C SER A 275 -26.27 4.97 -5.31
N PHE A 276 -25.66 5.67 -4.32
CA PHE A 276 -25.11 4.94 -3.17
C PHE A 276 -26.21 4.28 -2.30
N ARG A 277 -27.34 4.94 -2.04
CA ARG A 277 -28.48 4.36 -1.29
C ARG A 277 -29.10 3.18 -2.02
N GLN A 278 -29.20 3.28 -3.34
CA GLN A 278 -29.71 2.19 -4.17
C GLN A 278 -28.78 0.96 -4.07
N TYR A 279 -27.48 1.16 -4.09
CA TYR A 279 -26.49 0.09 -3.94
C TYR A 279 -26.55 -0.56 -2.55
N GLU A 280 -26.64 0.23 -1.46
CA GLU A 280 -26.82 -0.30 -0.10
C GLU A 280 -28.07 -1.18 -0.01
N ASN A 281 -29.22 -0.67 -0.48
CA ASN A 281 -30.49 -1.39 -0.43
C ASN A 281 -30.45 -2.69 -1.27
N ALA A 282 -29.83 -2.65 -2.45
CA ALA A 282 -29.76 -3.80 -3.35
C ALA A 282 -28.83 -4.90 -2.86
N THR A 283 -27.75 -4.54 -2.16
CA THR A 283 -26.72 -5.50 -1.73
C THR A 283 -26.82 -5.89 -0.25
N GLY A 284 -27.53 -5.10 0.55
CA GLY A 284 -27.54 -5.22 2.01
C GLY A 284 -26.21 -4.84 2.67
N HIS A 285 -25.27 -4.26 1.90
CA HIS A 285 -23.97 -3.78 2.41
C HIS A 285 -24.13 -2.42 3.07
N ILE A 286 -23.58 -2.27 4.26
CA ILE A 286 -23.45 -0.96 4.90
C ILE A 286 -22.17 -0.33 4.34
N LEU A 287 -22.32 0.80 3.64
CA LEU A 287 -21.21 1.56 3.11
C LEU A 287 -20.67 2.49 4.20
N VAL A 288 -19.51 2.15 4.74
CA VAL A 288 -18.78 2.99 5.70
C VAL A 288 -17.33 3.02 5.30
N GLN A 289 -16.84 4.20 4.96
CA GLN A 289 -15.43 4.40 4.65
C GLN A 289 -14.56 4.09 5.86
N TRP A 290 -13.48 3.40 5.61
CA TRP A 290 -12.46 3.12 6.58
C TRP A 290 -11.07 3.10 5.92
N SER A 291 -10.02 3.14 6.73
CA SER A 291 -8.64 3.08 6.21
C SER A 291 -7.85 2.01 6.93
N LEU A 292 -7.16 1.17 6.14
CA LEU A 292 -6.17 0.25 6.67
C LEU A 292 -5.04 1.05 7.30
N GLY A 293 -4.56 0.59 8.45
CA GLY A 293 -3.52 1.25 9.21
C GLY A 293 -4.03 2.38 10.11
N SER A 294 -3.09 3.17 10.55
CA SER A 294 -3.27 4.37 11.38
C SER A 294 -2.00 5.22 11.32
N ALA A 295 -1.98 6.35 12.01
CA ALA A 295 -0.80 7.21 12.12
C ALA A 295 0.44 6.50 12.72
N LEU A 296 0.23 5.40 13.48
CA LEU A 296 1.30 4.62 14.13
C LEU A 296 1.51 3.23 13.48
N HIS A 297 0.59 2.77 12.66
CA HIS A 297 0.63 1.44 12.04
C HIS A 297 0.36 1.57 10.53
N PHE A 298 1.40 1.88 9.79
CA PHE A 298 1.27 2.17 8.35
C PHE A 298 0.77 0.97 7.56
N ALA A 299 -0.05 1.25 6.54
CA ALA A 299 -0.60 0.26 5.61
C ALA A 299 0.08 0.28 4.24
N GLY A 300 1.25 0.86 4.16
CA GLY A 300 2.05 0.97 2.95
C GLY A 300 2.96 2.17 2.95
N TRP A 301 3.46 2.54 1.79
CA TRP A 301 4.45 3.59 1.59
C TRP A 301 4.03 4.53 0.46
N HIS A 302 4.27 5.81 0.67
CA HIS A 302 4.26 6.84 -0.35
C HIS A 302 5.65 7.45 -0.40
N CYS A 303 6.32 7.34 -1.54
CA CYS A 303 7.69 7.80 -1.74
C CYS A 303 7.73 8.90 -2.80
N SER A 304 7.42 10.12 -2.36
CA SER A 304 7.34 11.28 -3.25
C SER A 304 8.73 11.68 -3.74
N TRP A 305 8.85 11.93 -5.06
CA TRP A 305 10.11 12.35 -5.67
C TRP A 305 11.30 11.39 -5.45
N CYS A 306 11.04 10.12 -5.24
CA CYS A 306 12.05 9.09 -4.97
C CYS A 306 12.74 8.64 -6.25
N PHE A 307 13.66 9.48 -6.74
CA PHE A 307 14.46 9.29 -7.95
C PHE A 307 15.89 9.75 -7.74
N THR A 308 16.76 9.45 -8.72
CA THR A 308 18.02 10.17 -8.87
C THR A 308 17.77 11.65 -9.22
N PRO A 309 18.76 12.55 -9.09
CA PRO A 309 18.58 13.95 -9.48
C PRO A 309 18.08 14.13 -10.91
N GLU A 310 18.53 13.31 -11.85
CA GLU A 310 18.09 13.29 -13.24
C GLU A 310 16.61 12.89 -13.36
N GLY A 311 16.19 11.90 -12.58
CA GLY A 311 14.78 11.47 -12.51
C GLY A 311 13.87 12.56 -11.94
N ILE A 312 14.32 13.27 -10.90
CA ILE A 312 13.59 14.43 -10.34
C ILE A 312 13.48 15.54 -11.39
N ARG A 313 14.56 15.87 -12.09
CA ARG A 313 14.52 16.83 -13.19
C ARG A 313 13.55 16.41 -14.28
N HIS A 314 13.54 15.12 -14.63
CA HIS A 314 12.58 14.60 -15.62
C HIS A 314 11.12 14.77 -15.14
N LYS A 315 10.83 14.45 -13.87
CA LYS A 315 9.49 14.66 -13.28
C LYS A 315 9.07 16.12 -13.31
N LEU A 316 9.98 17.06 -13.00
CA LEU A 316 9.73 18.49 -13.06
C LEU A 316 9.32 18.97 -14.47
N VAL A 317 10.00 18.51 -15.53
CA VAL A 317 9.72 18.96 -16.90
C VAL A 317 8.56 18.23 -17.56
N SER A 318 8.20 17.04 -17.08
CA SER A 318 7.06 16.28 -17.60
C SER A 318 5.70 16.67 -16.98
N ALA A 319 5.73 17.56 -15.99
CA ALA A 319 4.54 18.10 -15.31
C ALA A 319 3.57 17.06 -14.78
N GLN A 320 4.07 15.97 -14.25
CA GLN A 320 3.30 14.81 -13.88
C GLN A 320 2.51 14.98 -12.57
N ASN A 321 2.70 16.05 -11.85
CA ASN A 321 1.91 16.39 -10.66
C ASN A 321 1.07 17.64 -10.94
N GLY A 322 -0.17 17.61 -10.49
CA GLY A 322 -1.07 18.75 -10.56
C GLY A 322 -0.69 19.91 -9.65
N ASP A 323 0.37 19.78 -8.83
CA ASP A 323 0.79 20.75 -7.84
C ASP A 323 1.12 22.12 -8.45
N PHE A 324 0.73 23.15 -7.75
CA PHE A 324 0.99 24.53 -8.13
C PHE A 324 1.74 25.23 -6.97
N PRO A 325 2.77 26.05 -7.23
CA PRO A 325 3.34 26.45 -8.52
C PRO A 325 4.07 25.28 -9.21
N ARG A 326 4.13 25.35 -10.57
CA ARG A 326 4.87 24.36 -11.36
C ARG A 326 6.35 24.62 -11.31
N TRP A 327 7.01 23.97 -10.38
CA TRP A 327 8.44 24.15 -10.11
C TRP A 327 9.32 23.88 -11.34
N GLY A 328 8.89 23.00 -12.25
CA GLY A 328 9.60 22.75 -13.50
C GLY A 328 9.62 23.94 -14.48
N ASN A 329 8.85 25.00 -14.28
CA ASN A 329 8.91 26.22 -15.08
C ASN A 329 10.08 27.14 -14.70
N TYR A 330 10.69 26.92 -13.54
CA TYR A 330 11.82 27.71 -13.05
C TYR A 330 13.13 27.00 -13.39
N GLN A 331 14.02 27.65 -14.17
CA GLN A 331 15.25 27.03 -14.65
C GLN A 331 16.16 26.60 -13.50
N GLU A 332 16.32 27.45 -12.49
CA GLU A 332 17.16 27.19 -11.31
C GLU A 332 16.69 25.96 -10.52
N LYS A 333 15.37 25.66 -10.53
CA LYS A 333 14.81 24.47 -9.86
C LYS A 333 15.09 23.16 -10.60
N ARG A 334 15.51 23.23 -11.86
CA ARG A 334 15.89 22.08 -12.70
C ARG A 334 17.38 21.79 -12.67
N GLU A 335 18.19 22.67 -12.05
CA GLU A 335 19.63 22.45 -11.93
C GLU A 335 19.93 21.26 -11.02
N LEU A 336 20.83 20.37 -11.48
CA LEU A 336 21.13 19.14 -10.73
C LEU A 336 21.79 19.43 -9.37
N SER A 337 22.57 20.51 -9.27
CA SER A 337 23.15 20.96 -8.01
C SER A 337 22.08 21.33 -6.99
N TYR A 338 21.07 22.11 -7.40
CA TYR A 338 19.94 22.47 -6.57
C TYR A 338 19.13 21.23 -6.13
N ILE A 339 18.87 20.32 -7.06
CA ILE A 339 18.15 19.07 -6.75
C ILE A 339 18.94 18.20 -5.76
N ARG A 340 20.27 18.11 -5.89
CA ARG A 340 21.12 17.39 -4.91
C ARG A 340 21.06 18.01 -3.54
N GLU A 341 21.08 19.33 -3.45
CA GLU A 341 20.89 20.06 -2.18
C GLU A 341 19.54 19.73 -1.53
N LEU A 342 18.44 19.70 -2.32
CA LEU A 342 17.13 19.28 -1.80
C LEU A 342 17.16 17.84 -1.27
N ILE A 343 17.78 16.90 -1.98
CA ILE A 343 17.92 15.52 -1.50
C ILE A 343 18.77 15.48 -0.23
N GLN A 344 19.85 16.24 -0.18
CA GLN A 344 20.77 16.32 0.97
C GLN A 344 20.07 16.81 2.22
N THR A 345 19.30 17.89 2.11
CA THR A 345 18.71 18.62 3.24
C THR A 345 17.29 18.19 3.60
N GLY A 346 16.58 17.51 2.68
CA GLY A 346 15.14 17.23 2.79
C GLY A 346 14.27 18.45 2.53
N GLY A 347 14.85 19.55 2.01
CA GLY A 347 14.12 20.77 1.70
C GLY A 347 13.09 20.62 0.57
N TRP A 348 12.23 21.61 0.45
CA TRP A 348 11.22 21.64 -0.61
C TRP A 348 11.54 22.72 -1.65
N PHE A 349 10.94 22.63 -2.82
CA PHE A 349 11.20 23.53 -3.96
C PHE A 349 10.87 25.02 -3.67
N ASP A 350 10.07 25.31 -2.65
CA ASP A 350 9.78 26.68 -2.18
C ASP A 350 10.82 27.27 -1.22
N GLY A 351 11.84 26.46 -0.85
CA GLY A 351 12.89 26.85 0.08
C GLY A 351 12.63 26.46 1.54
N THR A 352 11.50 25.83 1.85
CA THR A 352 11.26 25.27 3.19
C THR A 352 12.23 24.13 3.48
N LEU A 353 12.74 24.05 4.70
CA LEU A 353 13.66 23.02 5.14
C LEU A 353 12.94 21.86 5.83
N GLN A 354 13.55 20.69 5.83
CA GLN A 354 13.07 19.55 6.60
C GLN A 354 13.26 19.80 8.10
N GLU A 355 12.18 19.82 8.87
CA GLU A 355 12.21 20.03 10.32
C GLU A 355 12.52 18.75 11.12
N TYR A 356 12.46 17.59 10.49
CA TYR A 356 12.58 16.28 11.14
C TYR A 356 13.92 15.62 10.80
N PRO A 357 14.50 14.89 11.76
CA PRO A 357 15.75 14.16 11.49
C PRO A 357 15.53 13.07 10.45
N PRO A 358 16.61 12.61 9.78
CA PRO A 358 16.55 11.45 8.92
C PRO A 358 15.97 10.24 9.64
N ALA A 359 15.16 9.44 8.94
CA ALA A 359 14.54 8.25 9.49
C ALA A 359 15.59 7.18 9.86
N ASP A 360 15.38 6.48 10.98
CA ASP A 360 16.22 5.33 11.35
C ASP A 360 15.87 4.14 10.45
N PRO A 361 16.83 3.52 9.74
CA PRO A 361 16.60 2.30 8.95
C PRO A 361 16.04 1.12 9.76
N LYS A 362 16.13 1.15 11.08
CA LYS A 362 15.57 0.15 12.00
C LYS A 362 14.08 0.39 12.31
N GLU A 363 13.53 1.53 11.92
CA GLU A 363 12.09 1.79 12.12
C GLU A 363 11.23 0.71 11.46
N GLN A 364 10.17 0.33 12.17
CA GLN A 364 9.16 -0.54 11.56
C GLN A 364 8.56 0.12 10.32
N MET A 365 8.44 -0.62 9.22
CA MET A 365 7.95 -0.11 7.95
C MET A 365 8.83 1.01 7.36
N TYR A 366 10.15 0.98 7.59
CA TYR A 366 11.09 1.94 7.00
C TYR A 366 10.96 2.00 5.48
N ALA A 367 11.05 0.85 4.81
CA ALA A 367 10.90 0.70 3.38
C ALA A 367 10.29 -0.67 3.03
N PRO A 368 9.80 -0.88 1.79
CA PRO A 368 9.39 -2.19 1.28
C PRO A 368 10.47 -3.25 1.46
N LYS A 369 10.06 -4.48 1.80
CA LYS A 369 11.00 -5.58 2.06
C LYS A 369 11.89 -5.93 0.87
N TYR A 370 11.36 -5.80 -0.33
CA TYR A 370 12.12 -6.06 -1.55
C TYR A 370 13.30 -5.08 -1.70
N LEU A 371 13.09 -3.79 -1.41
CA LEU A 371 14.16 -2.79 -1.41
C LEU A 371 15.25 -3.14 -0.41
N LEU A 372 14.87 -3.46 0.84
CA LEU A 372 15.83 -3.82 1.89
C LEU A 372 16.64 -5.08 1.56
N LYS A 373 16.06 -6.03 0.83
CA LYS A 373 16.76 -7.23 0.36
C LYS A 373 17.69 -6.98 -0.82
N ASN A 374 17.46 -5.92 -1.58
CA ASN A 374 18.23 -5.53 -2.75
C ASN A 374 18.91 -4.17 -2.51
N PHE A 375 19.47 -4.00 -1.31
CA PHE A 375 19.98 -2.75 -0.79
C PHE A 375 20.95 -2.04 -1.76
N ASP A 376 21.94 -2.76 -2.29
CA ASP A 376 22.98 -2.18 -3.15
C ASP A 376 22.38 -1.56 -4.43
N LYS A 377 21.40 -2.23 -5.04
CA LYS A 377 20.70 -1.72 -6.23
C LYS A 377 19.91 -0.43 -5.95
N TYR A 378 19.31 -0.33 -4.76
CA TYR A 378 18.38 0.75 -4.40
C TYR A 378 18.95 1.68 -3.32
N ARG A 379 20.27 1.68 -3.15
CA ARG A 379 20.93 2.45 -2.10
C ARG A 379 20.54 3.93 -2.15
N TYR A 380 20.43 4.51 -3.35
CA TYR A 380 20.12 5.91 -3.56
C TYR A 380 18.77 6.40 -3.00
N ILE A 381 17.81 5.48 -2.76
CA ILE A 381 16.51 5.78 -2.11
C ILE A 381 16.40 5.20 -0.69
N LEU A 382 17.37 4.40 -0.25
CA LEU A 382 17.43 3.83 1.10
C LEU A 382 18.37 4.60 2.02
N GLU A 383 19.41 5.22 1.49
CA GLU A 383 20.35 6.07 2.22
C GLU A 383 20.52 7.38 1.46
N ASN A 384 20.63 8.49 2.19
CA ASN A 384 20.89 9.79 1.57
C ASN A 384 22.30 9.81 0.94
N PRO A 385 22.39 9.82 -0.40
CA PRO A 385 23.69 9.71 -1.06
C PRO A 385 24.60 10.94 -0.88
N TYR A 386 24.01 12.08 -0.47
CA TYR A 386 24.73 13.37 -0.35
C TYR A 386 24.94 13.79 1.12
N ARG A 387 24.67 12.93 2.09
CA ARG A 387 24.71 13.27 3.52
C ARG A 387 26.04 13.84 3.99
N ASN A 388 27.16 13.37 3.45
CA ASN A 388 28.52 13.72 3.89
C ASN A 388 29.16 14.84 3.06
N GLU A 389 28.60 15.22 1.91
CA GLU A 389 29.20 16.24 1.03
C GLU A 389 29.31 17.64 1.68
N GLY A 390 28.44 17.94 2.67
CA GLY A 390 28.46 19.21 3.41
C GLY A 390 29.43 19.26 4.58
N ALA A 391 29.91 18.12 5.11
CA ALA A 391 30.87 18.06 6.19
C ALA A 391 32.29 18.34 5.66
N GLU A 392 32.64 17.70 4.54
CA GLU A 392 33.94 17.90 3.90
C GLU A 392 34.17 19.35 3.41
N SER A 393 33.12 20.02 2.91
CA SER A 393 33.20 21.43 2.49
C SER A 393 33.37 22.39 3.66
N ARG A 394 32.79 22.09 4.84
CA ARG A 394 32.96 22.91 6.04
C ARG A 394 34.35 22.76 6.67
N ASP A 395 34.87 21.53 6.67
CA ASP A 395 36.23 21.26 7.18
C ASP A 395 37.30 21.84 6.28
N LEU A 396 37.11 21.88 4.95
CA LEU A 396 37.99 22.56 4.00
C LEU A 396 37.97 24.09 4.14
N MET A 397 36.80 24.69 4.47
CA MET A 397 36.72 26.11 4.75
C MET A 397 37.25 26.47 6.13
N ALA A 398 37.12 25.61 7.13
CA ALA A 398 37.67 25.81 8.47
C ALA A 398 39.21 25.60 8.53
N SER A 399 39.80 24.84 7.61
CA SER A 399 41.23 24.61 7.53
C SER A 399 42.00 25.70 6.72
N ASN A 400 41.27 26.57 6.00
CA ASN A 400 41.84 27.67 5.20
C ASN A 400 41.56 29.08 5.77
N GLY A 401 41.05 29.19 6.97
CA GLY A 401 40.86 30.40 7.75
C GLY A 401 41.68 30.36 9.02
#